data_6da5bc9bfe063451d726af9247f37d91
#
_entry.id   6da5bc9bfe063451d726af9247f37d91
#
_cell.length_a   1.000
_cell.length_b   1.000
_cell.length_c   1.000
_cell.angle_alpha   90.00
_cell.angle_beta   90.00
_cell.angle_gamma   90.00
#
_symmetry.space_group_name_H-M   'P 1'
#
loop_
_entity.id
_entity.type
_entity.pdbx_description
1 polymer ?
#
loop_
_entity_poly.entity_id
_entity_poly.type
_entity_poly.pdbx_seq_one_letter_code
_entity_poly.pdbx_strand_id
1 'polypeptide(L)'
;MSTDNSNATVPWRGARRIVNIYDTPYEPYDLEGEVQDNVHLLNISYDRDRATGWYVIRMEPGTASIPHEHAKHEEYLILEGELIESDGTVLGKGDFISYSPGSFHNSRTETGCLLIGR
;
A
#
# COMPACT_ATOMS: atom_id res chain seq x y z
N MET A 1 -33.29 0.61 28.95
CA MET A 1 -32.08 0.28 28.21
C MET A 1 -31.86 -1.21 28.23
N SER A 2 -31.54 -1.77 27.18
CA SER A 2 -31.35 -3.19 27.19
C SER A 2 -30.00 -3.53 27.80
N THR A 3 -30.00 -4.60 28.50
CA THR A 3 -28.77 -5.26 28.90
C THR A 3 -28.36 -6.19 27.80
N ASP A 4 -28.44 -5.73 26.62
CA ASP A 4 -28.28 -6.61 25.52
C ASP A 4 -26.93 -7.30 25.56
N ASN A 5 -26.86 -8.38 24.86
CA ASN A 5 -25.66 -9.19 24.76
C ASN A 5 -24.75 -8.76 23.61
N SER A 6 -25.07 -7.63 22.96
CA SER A 6 -24.25 -7.16 21.83
C SER A 6 -22.83 -6.82 22.25
N ASN A 7 -22.62 -6.49 23.54
CA ASN A 7 -21.30 -6.21 24.08
C ASN A 7 -20.58 -7.45 24.60
N ALA A 8 -21.24 -8.58 24.60
CA ALA A 8 -20.61 -9.81 25.07
C ALA A 8 -19.58 -10.28 24.05
N THR A 9 -18.43 -10.73 24.55
CA THR A 9 -17.40 -11.31 23.73
C THR A 9 -17.52 -12.83 23.70
N VAL A 10 -17.09 -13.42 22.63
CA VAL A 10 -17.01 -14.86 22.48
C VAL A 10 -15.56 -15.30 22.34
N PRO A 11 -15.23 -16.52 22.74
CA PRO A 11 -13.88 -17.04 22.51
C PRO A 11 -13.55 -17.06 20.99
N TRP A 12 -12.34 -16.68 20.68
CA TRP A 12 -11.85 -16.78 19.30
C TRP A 12 -11.71 -18.24 18.90
N ARG A 13 -12.08 -18.54 17.64
CA ARG A 13 -11.82 -19.83 17.02
C ARG A 13 -11.19 -19.63 15.64
N GLY A 14 -10.32 -20.54 15.26
CA GLY A 14 -9.69 -20.56 13.96
C GLY A 14 -8.36 -19.83 13.95
N ALA A 15 -7.70 -19.87 12.82
CA ALA A 15 -6.43 -19.20 12.60
C ALA A 15 -6.65 -17.74 12.22
N ARG A 16 -5.69 -16.91 12.59
CA ARG A 16 -5.63 -15.52 12.13
C ARG A 16 -4.19 -15.06 12.10
N ARG A 17 -3.95 -14.00 11.32
CA ARG A 17 -2.64 -13.36 11.22
C ARG A 17 -2.82 -11.88 11.51
N ILE A 18 -1.92 -11.34 12.30
CA ILE A 18 -1.92 -9.93 12.66
C ILE A 18 -0.57 -9.35 12.27
N VAL A 19 -0.59 -8.26 11.51
CA VAL A 19 0.61 -7.54 11.10
C VAL A 19 0.44 -6.08 11.49
N ASN A 20 1.42 -5.52 12.18
CA ASN A 20 1.48 -4.09 12.43
C ASN A 20 2.48 -3.49 11.45
N ILE A 21 2.02 -2.57 10.62
CA ILE A 21 2.84 -1.99 9.55
C ILE A 21 3.93 -1.06 10.06
N TYR A 22 3.87 -0.64 11.32
CA TYR A 22 4.89 0.21 11.93
C TYR A 22 5.94 -0.58 12.70
N ASP A 23 5.65 -1.82 13.04
CA ASP A 23 6.53 -2.68 13.85
C ASP A 23 7.16 -3.83 13.07
N THR A 24 6.80 -3.98 11.81
CA THR A 24 7.28 -5.07 10.98
C THR A 24 8.38 -4.56 10.03
N PRO A 25 9.49 -5.28 9.89
CA PRO A 25 10.56 -4.88 8.97
C PRO A 25 10.09 -4.89 7.51
N TYR A 26 10.53 -3.90 6.75
CA TYR A 26 10.28 -3.79 5.31
C TYR A 26 11.49 -4.33 4.54
N GLU A 27 11.23 -4.76 3.31
CA GLU A 27 12.23 -5.21 2.36
C GLU A 27 12.36 -4.18 1.24
N PRO A 28 13.46 -4.21 0.45
CA PRO A 28 13.54 -3.37 -0.75
C PRO A 28 12.40 -3.66 -1.72
N TYR A 29 11.86 -2.60 -2.32
CA TYR A 29 10.76 -2.71 -3.28
C TYR A 29 11.28 -3.24 -4.61
N ASP A 30 10.68 -4.30 -5.12
CA ASP A 30 11.09 -4.97 -6.36
C ASP A 30 9.91 -5.40 -7.25
N LEU A 31 8.72 -4.88 -6.99
CA LEU A 31 7.52 -5.30 -7.74
C LEU A 31 7.53 -4.81 -9.20
N GLU A 32 8.35 -3.82 -9.53
CA GLU A 32 8.54 -3.33 -10.90
C GLU A 32 9.79 -3.93 -11.57
N GLY A 33 10.35 -5.00 -10.99
CA GLY A 33 11.48 -5.71 -11.55
C GLY A 33 12.82 -5.36 -10.89
N GLU A 34 13.27 -4.13 -11.00
CA GLU A 34 14.50 -3.69 -10.36
C GLU A 34 14.27 -3.31 -8.91
N VAL A 35 15.24 -3.65 -8.05
CA VAL A 35 15.23 -3.19 -6.67
C VAL A 35 15.45 -1.69 -6.63
N GLN A 36 14.63 -0.99 -5.88
CA GLN A 36 14.72 0.45 -5.69
C GLN A 36 15.19 0.74 -4.26
N ASP A 37 16.31 1.43 -4.12
CA ASP A 37 16.98 1.61 -2.81
C ASP A 37 16.14 2.41 -1.82
N ASN A 38 15.38 3.40 -2.30
CA ASN A 38 14.65 4.33 -1.43
C ASN A 38 13.16 4.03 -1.38
N VAL A 39 12.76 2.85 -1.85
CA VAL A 39 11.39 2.37 -1.80
C VAL A 39 11.37 1.03 -1.10
N HIS A 40 10.51 0.89 -0.13
CA HIS A 40 10.47 -0.28 0.74
C HIS A 40 9.10 -0.94 0.68
N LEU A 41 9.10 -2.26 0.75
CA LEU A 41 7.91 -3.09 0.62
C LEU A 41 7.67 -3.90 1.89
N LEU A 42 6.44 -3.87 2.38
CA LEU A 42 5.95 -4.85 3.32
C LEU A 42 4.87 -5.68 2.65
N ASN A 43 5.16 -6.94 2.42
CA ASN A 43 4.17 -7.85 1.87
C ASN A 43 3.25 -8.32 3.01
N ILE A 44 1.99 -7.95 2.95
CA ILE A 44 0.99 -8.42 3.93
C ILE A 44 0.38 -9.73 3.47
N SER A 45 -0.20 -9.73 2.27
CA SER A 45 -0.88 -10.90 1.71
C SER A 45 -0.77 -10.95 0.19
N TYR A 46 0.22 -10.28 -0.36
CA TYR A 46 0.38 -10.18 -1.79
C TYR A 46 0.96 -11.49 -2.36
N ASP A 47 0.24 -12.08 -3.30
CA ASP A 47 0.67 -13.24 -4.07
C ASP A 47 1.30 -12.75 -5.37
N ARG A 48 2.61 -12.92 -5.50
CA ARG A 48 3.37 -12.43 -6.66
C ARG A 48 2.98 -13.12 -7.96
N ASP A 49 2.59 -14.38 -7.89
CA ASP A 49 2.21 -15.15 -9.09
C ASP A 49 0.86 -14.69 -9.64
N ARG A 50 -0.06 -14.37 -8.75
CA ARG A 50 -1.40 -13.91 -9.10
C ARG A 50 -1.52 -12.40 -9.20
N ALA A 51 -0.53 -11.69 -8.70
CA ALA A 51 -0.54 -10.23 -8.58
C ALA A 51 -1.78 -9.72 -7.82
N THR A 52 -2.12 -10.38 -6.72
CA THR A 52 -3.27 -10.03 -5.89
C THR A 52 -2.88 -10.06 -4.43
N GLY A 53 -3.54 -9.23 -3.64
CA GLY A 53 -3.34 -9.15 -2.20
C GLY A 53 -2.84 -7.79 -1.77
N TRP A 54 -2.62 -7.66 -0.48
CA TRP A 54 -2.28 -6.39 0.15
C TRP A 54 -0.79 -6.24 0.39
N TYR A 55 -0.29 -5.02 0.19
CA TYR A 55 1.09 -4.64 0.48
C TYR A 55 1.15 -3.19 0.95
N VAL A 56 2.22 -2.85 1.63
CA VAL A 56 2.49 -1.47 2.05
C VAL A 56 3.78 -1.02 1.38
N ILE A 57 3.78 0.17 0.86
CA ILE A 57 4.96 0.81 0.28
C ILE A 57 5.32 2.02 1.12
N ARG A 58 6.60 2.12 1.47
CA ARG A 58 7.17 3.31 2.07
C ARG A 58 8.19 3.90 1.13
N MET A 59 7.98 5.14 0.72
CA MET A 59 8.90 5.90 -0.11
C MET A 59 9.62 6.93 0.74
N GLU A 60 10.93 6.95 0.66
CA GLU A 60 11.71 7.97 1.35
C GLU A 60 11.57 9.33 0.67
N PRO A 61 11.81 10.45 1.40
CA PRO A 61 11.74 11.79 0.80
C PRO A 61 12.61 11.90 -0.44
N GLY A 62 12.09 12.53 -1.49
CA GLY A 62 12.82 12.76 -2.72
C GLY A 62 12.87 11.57 -3.67
N THR A 63 12.00 10.60 -3.50
CA THR A 63 12.00 9.36 -4.29
C THR A 63 10.94 9.38 -5.38
N ALA A 64 11.25 8.76 -6.51
CA ALA A 64 10.31 8.50 -7.60
C ALA A 64 10.26 7.02 -7.92
N SER A 65 9.07 6.54 -8.28
CA SER A 65 8.89 5.18 -8.77
C SER A 65 9.32 5.07 -10.23
N ILE A 66 9.60 3.84 -10.66
CA ILE A 66 9.88 3.56 -12.07
C ILE A 66 8.57 3.67 -12.86
N PRO A 67 8.56 4.35 -14.03
CA PRO A 67 7.39 4.37 -14.88
C PRO A 67 6.96 2.96 -15.28
N HIS A 68 5.67 2.69 -15.17
CA HIS A 68 5.13 1.36 -15.43
C HIS A 68 3.68 1.40 -15.86
N GLU A 69 3.25 0.32 -16.53
CA GLU A 69 1.88 0.12 -16.92
C GLU A 69 1.22 -0.87 -15.96
N HIS A 70 -0.03 -0.59 -15.57
CA HIS A 70 -0.81 -1.50 -14.74
C HIS A 70 -1.47 -2.56 -15.62
N ALA A 71 -1.07 -3.81 -15.44
CA ALA A 71 -1.71 -4.94 -16.12
C ALA A 71 -3.10 -5.24 -15.56
N LYS A 72 -3.30 -4.95 -14.27
CA LYS A 72 -4.54 -5.16 -13.53
C LYS A 72 -4.95 -3.90 -12.81
N HIS A 73 -6.12 -3.92 -12.19
CA HIS A 73 -6.50 -2.88 -11.24
C HIS A 73 -5.48 -2.79 -10.11
N GLU A 74 -5.13 -1.58 -9.76
CA GLU A 74 -4.32 -1.30 -8.59
C GLU A 74 -4.95 -0.16 -7.81
N GLU A 75 -4.99 -0.30 -6.49
CA GLU A 75 -5.64 0.66 -5.62
C GLU A 75 -4.70 1.01 -4.47
N TYR A 76 -4.59 2.31 -4.15
CA TYR A 76 -3.80 2.81 -3.04
C TYR A 76 -4.63 3.64 -2.10
N LEU A 77 -4.35 3.53 -0.82
CA LEU A 77 -4.77 4.47 0.20
C LEU A 77 -3.52 5.09 0.82
N ILE A 78 -3.44 6.41 0.79
CA ILE A 78 -2.32 7.13 1.38
C ILE A 78 -2.52 7.21 2.88
N LEU A 79 -1.57 6.64 3.62
CA LEU A 79 -1.60 6.61 5.08
C LEU A 79 -0.87 7.79 5.70
N GLU A 80 0.26 8.20 5.11
CA GLU A 80 1.07 9.32 5.58
C GLU A 80 1.81 9.96 4.41
N GLY A 81 2.08 11.25 4.53
CA GLY A 81 2.83 11.99 3.55
C GLY A 81 2.03 12.32 2.30
N GLU A 82 2.73 12.41 1.18
CA GLU A 82 2.12 12.75 -0.10
C GLU A 82 2.69 11.92 -1.23
N LEU A 83 1.87 11.69 -2.23
CA LEU A 83 2.25 11.05 -3.48
C LEU A 83 1.87 11.99 -4.62
N ILE A 84 2.83 12.30 -5.49
CA ILE A 84 2.63 13.19 -6.61
C ILE A 84 2.65 12.35 -7.89
N GLU A 85 1.54 12.36 -8.60
CA GLU A 85 1.39 11.62 -9.84
C GLU A 85 2.09 12.31 -11.01
N SER A 86 2.34 11.59 -12.10
CA SER A 86 3.07 12.11 -13.25
C SER A 86 2.38 13.30 -13.94
N ASP A 87 1.08 13.46 -13.76
CA ASP A 87 0.33 14.62 -14.26
C ASP A 87 0.31 15.80 -13.28
N GLY A 88 0.98 15.68 -12.14
CA GLY A 88 1.02 16.71 -11.11
C GLY A 88 -0.08 16.61 -10.06
N THR A 89 -0.98 15.66 -10.17
CA THR A 89 -1.99 15.43 -9.14
C THR A 89 -1.32 15.03 -7.83
N VAL A 90 -1.68 15.70 -6.74
CA VAL A 90 -1.13 15.43 -5.42
C VAL A 90 -2.14 14.67 -4.57
N LEU A 91 -1.71 13.52 -4.07
CA LEU A 91 -2.49 12.70 -3.15
C LEU A 91 -1.88 12.85 -1.75
N GLY A 92 -2.72 13.12 -0.78
CA GLY A 92 -2.32 13.26 0.62
C GLY A 92 -2.96 12.22 1.51
N LYS A 93 -2.66 12.31 2.80
CA LYS A 93 -3.18 11.40 3.82
C LYS A 93 -4.69 11.26 3.70
N GLY A 94 -5.16 10.02 3.60
CA GLY A 94 -6.59 9.70 3.48
C GLY A 94 -7.11 9.67 2.06
N ASP A 95 -6.32 10.06 1.07
CA ASP A 95 -6.73 9.96 -0.33
C ASP A 95 -6.61 8.52 -0.82
N PHE A 96 -7.62 8.13 -1.58
CA PHE A 96 -7.68 6.83 -2.23
C PHE A 96 -7.60 7.03 -3.74
N ILE A 97 -6.79 6.23 -4.41
CA ILE A 97 -6.71 6.23 -5.87
C ILE A 97 -6.85 4.81 -6.41
N SER A 98 -7.59 4.69 -7.50
CA SER A 98 -7.77 3.44 -8.23
C SER A 98 -7.23 3.61 -9.65
N TYR A 99 -6.34 2.72 -10.04
CA TYR A 99 -5.77 2.69 -11.40
C TYR A 99 -6.45 1.59 -12.20
N SER A 100 -6.97 1.95 -13.37
CA SER A 100 -7.55 0.95 -14.26
C SER A 100 -6.45 0.16 -14.99
N PRO A 101 -6.75 -1.07 -15.44
CA PRO A 101 -5.82 -1.79 -16.32
C PRO A 101 -5.47 -0.96 -17.55
N GLY A 102 -4.21 -0.97 -17.94
CA GLY A 102 -3.70 -0.21 -19.06
C GLY A 102 -3.26 1.21 -18.72
N SER A 103 -3.51 1.71 -17.53
CA SER A 103 -2.99 3.02 -17.12
C SER A 103 -1.48 2.96 -16.99
N PHE A 104 -0.82 4.03 -17.43
CA PHE A 104 0.64 4.15 -17.38
C PHE A 104 1.02 5.40 -16.62
N HIS A 105 1.92 5.26 -15.65
CA HIS A 105 2.36 6.38 -14.84
C HIS A 105 3.67 6.09 -14.13
N ASN A 106 4.16 7.10 -13.45
CA ASN A 106 4.99 6.95 -12.28
C ASN A 106 4.56 7.96 -11.23
N SER A 107 5.04 7.80 -10.02
CA SER A 107 4.72 8.67 -8.90
C SER A 107 6.01 9.06 -8.20
N ARG A 108 5.97 10.19 -7.52
CA ARG A 108 7.09 10.67 -6.71
C ARG A 108 6.59 11.24 -5.39
N THR A 109 7.49 11.40 -4.46
CA THR A 109 7.21 12.09 -3.21
C THR A 109 8.37 13.03 -2.89
N GLU A 110 8.07 14.19 -2.34
CA GLU A 110 9.09 15.13 -1.86
C GLU A 110 9.34 14.94 -0.37
N THR A 111 8.30 14.70 0.39
CA THR A 111 8.34 14.64 1.85
C THR A 111 8.35 13.20 2.41
N GLY A 112 8.21 12.21 1.57
CA GLY A 112 8.01 10.84 1.96
C GLY A 112 6.55 10.44 1.87
N CYS A 113 6.31 9.12 1.74
CA CYS A 113 4.96 8.60 1.59
C CYS A 113 4.87 7.19 2.18
N LEU A 114 3.79 6.94 2.88
CA LEU A 114 3.40 5.60 3.30
C LEU A 114 2.02 5.31 2.72
N LEU A 115 1.91 4.24 1.97
CA LEU A 115 0.66 3.84 1.35
C LEU A 115 0.42 2.34 1.49
N ILE A 116 -0.84 1.97 1.51
CA ILE A 116 -1.26 0.56 1.42
C ILE A 116 -1.97 0.36 0.09
N GLY A 117 -1.67 -0.74 -0.57
CA GLY A 117 -2.22 -1.04 -1.86
C GLY A 117 -2.59 -2.50 -2.06
N ARG A 118 -3.27 -2.72 -3.12
CA ARG A 118 -3.62 -4.07 -3.60
C ARG A 118 -3.86 -4.07 -5.10
#